data_bb640e8693a8307deeeb55e6344b98d6
#
_entry.id   bb640e8693a8307deeeb55e6344b98d6
#
_cell.length_a   1.000
_cell.length_b   1.000
_cell.length_c   1.000
_cell.angle_alpha   90.00
_cell.angle_beta   90.00
_cell.angle_gamma   90.00
#
_symmetry.space_group_name_H-M   'P 1'
#
loop_
_entity.id
_entity.type
_entity.pdbx_description
1 polymer ?
#
loop_
_entity_poly.entity_id
_entity_poly.type
_entity_poly.pdbx_seq_one_letter_code
_entity_poly.pdbx_strand_id
1 'polypeptide(L)'
;GKKEMTVDLNRLILGKSYNSTKVFRTAQHVVQAILLGIVVPLLILLLIWDLTDNPNPVPAVVVIAGLVMLCFFFSYVFVVPDDLTSSATDRTLAIASKIFAYTSRGLTPEAALGASKIILSETIASAICFTDGKQVLASWGEDSAKCPAGTPVVLRTTLNVINSGEQSVFSRDASTETGGYFPRLRAGIVAPLTVRGHCVGTLELYYPRLSSIDMRQTALASGFADLISTQLASFELERQDELTARVELRALQSQVDPHFLFNTISTIVSLVRTEPDKARSLLIDFSNYYRQTLSDSDTLTTLEHEVEQGTRYINLMQARYGDGRLRVSVDIDFEVRDCMVPPFILQ
;
A
#
# COMPACT_ATOMS: atom_id res chain seq x y z
N GLY A 1 -10.29 -22.47 8.74
CA GLY A 1 -9.78 -23.28 7.59
C GLY A 1 -9.42 -22.46 6.34
N LYS A 2 -9.61 -21.11 6.34
CA LYS A 2 -9.30 -20.27 5.15
C LYS A 2 -7.98 -19.48 5.25
N LYS A 3 -7.35 -19.38 6.41
CA LYS A 3 -6.09 -18.62 6.58
C LYS A 3 -4.81 -19.42 6.25
N GLU A 4 -4.84 -20.73 6.34
CA GLU A 4 -3.66 -21.55 6.03
C GLU A 4 -3.45 -21.80 4.52
N MET A 5 -4.51 -21.74 3.72
CA MET A 5 -4.41 -22.02 2.28
C MET A 5 -3.84 -20.88 1.44
N THR A 6 -3.89 -19.62 1.93
CA THR A 6 -3.33 -18.45 1.21
C THR A 6 -1.82 -18.31 1.40
N VAL A 7 -1.27 -18.79 2.50
CA VAL A 7 0.18 -18.72 2.78
C VAL A 7 0.96 -19.75 1.95
N ASP A 8 0.38 -20.92 1.68
CA ASP A 8 1.01 -21.98 0.89
C ASP A 8 1.06 -21.66 -0.62
N LEU A 9 0.07 -20.95 -1.16
CA LEU A 9 0.05 -20.60 -2.60
C LEU A 9 1.16 -19.60 -2.96
N ASN A 10 1.43 -18.62 -2.12
CA ASN A 10 2.52 -17.64 -2.33
C ASN A 10 3.90 -18.29 -2.17
N ARG A 11 4.07 -19.25 -1.25
CA ARG A 11 5.31 -20.05 -1.15
C ARG A 11 5.52 -20.96 -2.36
N LEU A 12 4.44 -21.52 -2.93
CA LEU A 12 4.51 -22.38 -4.13
C LEU A 12 4.86 -21.58 -5.39
N ILE A 13 4.32 -20.36 -5.56
CA ILE A 13 4.60 -19.50 -6.72
C ILE A 13 6.02 -18.93 -6.64
N LEU A 14 6.45 -18.41 -5.49
CA LEU A 14 7.81 -17.91 -5.28
C LEU A 14 8.86 -19.02 -5.29
N GLY A 15 8.55 -20.20 -4.75
CA GLY A 15 9.42 -21.36 -4.78
C GLY A 15 9.61 -21.94 -6.18
N LYS A 16 8.59 -21.89 -7.04
CA LYS A 16 8.66 -22.37 -8.42
C LYS A 16 9.45 -21.45 -9.35
N SER A 17 9.33 -20.12 -9.16
CA SER A 17 10.13 -19.14 -9.90
C SER A 17 11.60 -19.16 -9.47
N TYR A 18 11.88 -19.26 -8.17
CA TYR A 18 13.23 -19.35 -7.64
C TYR A 18 13.96 -20.64 -8.02
N ASN A 19 13.25 -21.77 -8.09
CA ASN A 19 13.83 -23.04 -8.54
C ASN A 19 14.11 -23.06 -10.05
N SER A 20 13.28 -22.42 -10.89
CA SER A 20 13.51 -22.37 -12.34
C SER A 20 14.78 -21.60 -12.69
N THR A 21 15.05 -20.49 -12.03
CA THR A 21 16.27 -19.68 -12.24
C THR A 21 17.53 -20.37 -11.70
N LYS A 22 17.44 -21.08 -10.58
CA LYS A 22 18.55 -21.92 -10.07
C LYS A 22 18.85 -23.10 -11.00
N VAL A 23 17.81 -23.81 -11.46
CA VAL A 23 17.99 -24.93 -12.39
C VAL A 23 18.58 -24.45 -13.71
N PHE A 24 18.14 -23.29 -14.22
CA PHE A 24 18.69 -22.69 -15.43
C PHE A 24 20.17 -22.31 -15.25
N ARG A 25 20.56 -21.63 -14.16
CA ARG A 25 21.96 -21.32 -13.83
C ARG A 25 22.81 -22.58 -13.66
N THR A 26 22.28 -23.59 -12.99
CA THR A 26 23.02 -24.86 -12.81
C THR A 26 23.22 -25.57 -14.14
N ALA A 27 22.22 -25.61 -15.01
CA ALA A 27 22.34 -26.16 -16.37
C ALA A 27 23.36 -25.36 -17.21
N GLN A 28 23.37 -24.06 -17.10
CA GLN A 28 24.32 -23.16 -17.77
C GLN A 28 25.76 -23.43 -17.33
N HIS A 29 26.04 -23.55 -16.02
CA HIS A 29 27.36 -23.92 -15.51
C HIS A 29 27.78 -25.32 -15.90
N VAL A 30 26.85 -26.30 -15.96
CA VAL A 30 27.16 -27.66 -16.40
C VAL A 30 27.53 -27.68 -17.89
N VAL A 31 26.78 -26.96 -18.75
CA VAL A 31 27.09 -26.84 -20.18
C VAL A 31 28.45 -26.19 -20.37
N GLN A 32 28.76 -25.13 -19.62
CA GLN A 32 30.04 -24.41 -19.67
C GLN A 32 31.20 -25.32 -19.21
N ALA A 33 31.02 -26.11 -18.15
CA ALA A 33 32.02 -27.06 -17.67
C ALA A 33 32.29 -28.19 -18.69
N ILE A 34 31.24 -28.72 -19.36
CA ILE A 34 31.37 -29.74 -20.41
C ILE A 34 32.13 -29.17 -21.63
N LEU A 35 31.79 -27.94 -22.03
CA LEU A 35 32.41 -27.30 -23.18
C LEU A 35 33.88 -26.97 -22.94
N LEU A 36 34.23 -26.37 -21.81
CA LEU A 36 35.61 -26.08 -21.43
C LEU A 36 36.41 -27.32 -21.04
N GLY A 37 35.79 -28.30 -20.36
CA GLY A 37 36.49 -29.47 -19.85
C GLY A 37 36.63 -30.61 -20.84
N ILE A 38 35.77 -30.72 -21.84
CA ILE A 38 35.75 -31.85 -22.78
C ILE A 38 35.96 -31.41 -24.22
N VAL A 39 35.16 -30.44 -24.71
CA VAL A 39 35.15 -30.09 -26.13
C VAL A 39 36.42 -29.34 -26.52
N VAL A 40 36.87 -28.36 -25.74
CA VAL A 40 38.09 -27.59 -26.02
C VAL A 40 39.37 -28.48 -25.97
N PRO A 41 39.59 -29.33 -24.94
CA PRO A 41 40.75 -30.24 -24.94
C PRO A 41 40.69 -31.25 -26.10
N LEU A 42 39.51 -31.76 -26.46
CA LEU A 42 39.36 -32.69 -27.58
C LEU A 42 39.72 -32.04 -28.93
N LEU A 43 39.31 -30.77 -29.13
CA LEU A 43 39.64 -30.01 -30.34
C LEU A 43 41.13 -29.66 -30.38
N ILE A 44 41.77 -29.37 -29.22
CA ILE A 44 43.21 -29.16 -29.15
C ILE A 44 43.98 -30.46 -29.45
N LEU A 45 43.50 -31.58 -28.97
CA LEU A 45 44.11 -32.92 -29.22
C LEU A 45 44.00 -33.28 -30.70
N LEU A 46 42.87 -33.02 -31.34
CA LEU A 46 42.65 -33.17 -32.77
C LEU A 46 43.60 -32.26 -33.59
N LEU A 47 43.80 -31.03 -33.16
CA LEU A 47 44.72 -30.11 -33.78
C LEU A 47 46.17 -30.58 -33.69
N ILE A 48 46.60 -31.09 -32.51
CA ILE A 48 47.95 -31.64 -32.33
C ILE A 48 48.14 -32.89 -33.22
N TRP A 49 47.14 -33.77 -33.32
CA TRP A 49 47.17 -34.95 -34.16
C TRP A 49 47.29 -34.59 -35.65
N ASP A 50 46.51 -33.62 -36.13
CA ASP A 50 46.52 -33.16 -37.53
C ASP A 50 47.85 -32.45 -37.88
N LEU A 51 48.47 -31.75 -36.94
CA LEU A 51 49.81 -31.12 -37.10
C LEU A 51 50.95 -32.12 -37.15
N THR A 52 50.79 -33.33 -36.53
CA THR A 52 51.87 -34.34 -36.51
C THR A 52 51.82 -35.29 -37.66
N ASP A 53 50.62 -35.59 -38.22
CA ASP A 53 50.45 -36.57 -39.32
C ASP A 53 50.25 -35.99 -40.71
N ASN A 54 49.97 -34.71 -40.84
CA ASN A 54 49.62 -34.05 -42.14
C ASN A 54 50.48 -32.82 -42.41
N PRO A 55 51.23 -32.75 -43.51
CA PRO A 55 52.07 -31.58 -43.83
C PRO A 55 51.25 -30.39 -44.38
N ASN A 56 49.92 -30.51 -44.56
CA ASN A 56 49.09 -29.44 -45.07
C ASN A 56 48.49 -28.65 -43.90
N PRO A 57 48.76 -27.34 -43.76
CA PRO A 57 48.28 -26.51 -42.65
C PRO A 57 46.79 -26.10 -42.74
N VAL A 58 46.10 -26.44 -43.85
CA VAL A 58 44.73 -25.98 -44.12
C VAL A 58 43.70 -26.55 -43.09
N PRO A 59 43.69 -27.84 -42.71
CA PRO A 59 42.76 -28.34 -41.70
C PRO A 59 42.97 -27.69 -40.33
N ALA A 60 44.19 -27.48 -39.92
CA ALA A 60 44.53 -26.85 -38.65
C ALA A 60 43.98 -25.40 -38.55
N VAL A 61 44.11 -24.63 -39.64
CA VAL A 61 43.55 -23.26 -39.70
C VAL A 61 42.04 -23.23 -39.57
N VAL A 62 41.33 -24.19 -40.20
CA VAL A 62 39.87 -24.31 -40.12
C VAL A 62 39.41 -24.64 -38.67
N VAL A 63 40.10 -25.57 -38.00
CA VAL A 63 39.80 -25.92 -36.61
C VAL A 63 40.05 -24.76 -35.64
N ILE A 64 41.14 -24.02 -35.82
CA ILE A 64 41.45 -22.83 -35.03
C ILE A 64 40.37 -21.73 -35.24
N ALA A 65 40.00 -21.46 -36.48
CA ALA A 65 38.95 -20.50 -36.81
C ALA A 65 37.60 -20.88 -36.20
N GLY A 66 37.24 -22.19 -36.24
CA GLY A 66 36.03 -22.72 -35.57
C GLY A 66 36.06 -22.55 -34.06
N LEU A 67 37.21 -22.81 -33.41
CA LEU A 67 37.41 -22.60 -31.97
C LEU A 67 37.24 -21.14 -31.57
N VAL A 68 37.87 -20.21 -32.30
CA VAL A 68 37.77 -18.79 -32.08
C VAL A 68 36.32 -18.31 -32.24
N MET A 69 35.64 -18.76 -33.31
CA MET A 69 34.26 -18.43 -33.54
C MET A 69 33.32 -18.95 -32.44
N LEU A 70 33.56 -20.19 -31.97
CA LEU A 70 32.83 -20.79 -30.86
C LEU A 70 33.05 -20.01 -29.56
N CYS A 71 34.27 -19.60 -29.24
CA CYS A 71 34.59 -18.78 -28.09
C CYS A 71 33.92 -17.40 -28.15
N PHE A 72 33.90 -16.76 -29.31
CA PHE A 72 33.21 -15.50 -29.54
C PHE A 72 31.71 -15.63 -29.41
N PHE A 73 31.13 -16.67 -30.01
CA PHE A 73 29.69 -16.97 -29.88
C PHE A 73 29.31 -17.23 -28.41
N PHE A 74 30.13 -17.96 -27.69
CA PHE A 74 29.89 -18.27 -26.27
C PHE A 74 30.02 -17.01 -25.39
N SER A 75 31.03 -16.21 -25.62
CA SER A 75 31.19 -14.92 -24.94
C SER A 75 29.99 -14.00 -25.20
N TYR A 76 29.53 -13.94 -26.44
CA TYR A 76 28.37 -13.13 -26.82
C TYR A 76 27.07 -13.58 -26.14
N VAL A 77 26.81 -14.89 -26.12
CA VAL A 77 25.55 -15.46 -25.56
C VAL A 77 25.53 -15.40 -24.02
N PHE A 78 26.67 -15.51 -23.36
CA PHE A 78 26.73 -15.61 -21.90
C PHE A 78 27.13 -14.35 -21.15
N VAL A 79 27.88 -13.43 -21.78
CA VAL A 79 28.31 -12.19 -21.12
C VAL A 79 27.33 -11.06 -21.34
N VAL A 80 26.72 -10.97 -22.53
CA VAL A 80 25.85 -9.85 -22.92
C VAL A 80 24.48 -9.81 -22.22
N PRO A 81 23.78 -10.92 -21.91
CA PRO A 81 22.43 -10.85 -21.33
C PRO A 81 22.36 -10.41 -19.87
N ASP A 82 23.36 -10.71 -19.04
CA ASP A 82 23.24 -10.47 -17.58
C ASP A 82 23.40 -9.00 -17.21
N ASP A 83 24.25 -8.24 -17.91
CA ASP A 83 24.46 -6.81 -17.62
C ASP A 83 23.29 -5.94 -18.10
N LEU A 84 22.60 -6.32 -19.17
CA LEU A 84 21.45 -5.57 -19.68
C LEU A 84 20.19 -5.78 -18.83
N THR A 85 20.00 -6.97 -18.29
CA THR A 85 18.84 -7.27 -17.41
C THR A 85 18.98 -6.69 -16.02
N SER A 86 20.19 -6.69 -15.44
CA SER A 86 20.45 -6.10 -14.12
C SER A 86 20.30 -4.59 -14.15
N SER A 87 20.87 -3.92 -15.15
CA SER A 87 20.78 -2.46 -15.28
C SER A 87 19.36 -1.96 -15.56
N ALA A 88 18.55 -2.72 -16.33
CA ALA A 88 17.15 -2.39 -16.55
C ALA A 88 16.30 -2.56 -15.29
N THR A 89 16.57 -3.59 -14.50
CA THR A 89 15.87 -3.84 -13.22
C THR A 89 16.20 -2.76 -12.20
N ASP A 90 17.47 -2.40 -12.05
CA ASP A 90 17.92 -1.36 -11.14
C ASP A 90 17.32 0.01 -11.49
N ARG A 91 17.23 0.33 -12.78
CA ARG A 91 16.59 1.56 -13.26
C ARG A 91 15.10 1.58 -12.95
N THR A 92 14.39 0.47 -13.17
CA THR A 92 12.95 0.37 -12.89
C THR A 92 12.67 0.53 -11.40
N LEU A 93 13.46 -0.12 -10.54
CA LEU A 93 13.35 0.02 -9.08
C LEU A 93 13.66 1.45 -8.62
N ALA A 94 14.65 2.11 -9.21
CA ALA A 94 14.99 3.49 -8.88
C ALA A 94 13.86 4.47 -9.27
N ILE A 95 13.20 4.25 -10.41
CA ILE A 95 12.05 5.06 -10.85
C ILE A 95 10.86 4.84 -9.91
N ALA A 96 10.53 3.59 -9.59
CA ALA A 96 9.46 3.25 -8.66
C ALA A 96 9.70 3.89 -7.28
N SER A 97 10.92 3.79 -6.74
CA SER A 97 11.30 4.41 -5.47
C SER A 97 11.13 5.93 -5.48
N LYS A 98 11.50 6.61 -6.58
CA LYS A 98 11.30 8.05 -6.72
C LYS A 98 9.82 8.42 -6.76
N ILE A 99 8.98 7.67 -7.47
CA ILE A 99 7.53 7.91 -7.52
C ILE A 99 6.94 7.69 -6.13
N PHE A 100 7.31 6.63 -5.43
CA PHE A 100 6.86 6.36 -4.05
C PHE A 100 7.19 7.48 -3.09
N ALA A 101 8.37 8.11 -3.20
CA ALA A 101 8.74 9.23 -2.36
C ALA A 101 7.77 10.42 -2.47
N TYR A 102 7.17 10.64 -3.65
CA TYR A 102 6.16 11.70 -3.84
C TYR A 102 4.76 11.24 -3.42
N THR A 103 4.37 10.00 -3.71
CA THR A 103 2.99 9.52 -3.53
C THR A 103 2.72 8.90 -2.16
N SER A 104 3.73 8.76 -1.30
CA SER A 104 3.64 8.16 0.04
C SER A 104 2.65 8.86 0.99
N ARG A 105 2.30 10.11 0.73
CA ARG A 105 1.34 10.91 1.52
C ARG A 105 0.03 11.15 0.79
N GLY A 106 -0.29 10.30 -0.19
CA GLY A 106 -1.46 10.45 -1.04
C GLY A 106 -1.18 11.25 -2.31
N LEU A 107 -2.19 11.36 -3.17
CA LEU A 107 -2.10 12.06 -4.44
C LEU A 107 -2.46 13.55 -4.26
N THR A 108 -1.52 14.33 -3.72
CA THR A 108 -1.65 15.81 -3.64
C THR A 108 -1.21 16.45 -4.96
N PRO A 109 -1.55 17.74 -5.24
CA PRO A 109 -1.07 18.43 -6.42
C PRO A 109 0.46 18.45 -6.53
N GLU A 110 1.19 18.59 -5.41
CA GLU A 110 2.64 18.57 -5.38
C GLU A 110 3.18 17.17 -5.70
N ALA A 111 2.56 16.12 -5.15
CA ALA A 111 2.91 14.74 -5.41
C ALA A 111 2.67 14.38 -6.89
N ALA A 112 1.52 14.78 -7.43
CA ALA A 112 1.15 14.60 -8.84
C ALA A 112 2.14 15.31 -9.77
N LEU A 113 2.56 16.54 -9.43
CA LEU A 113 3.56 17.29 -10.20
C LEU A 113 4.94 16.61 -10.15
N GLY A 114 5.36 16.14 -8.98
CA GLY A 114 6.63 15.42 -8.81
C GLY A 114 6.65 14.12 -9.62
N ALA A 115 5.59 13.31 -9.53
CA ALA A 115 5.42 12.10 -10.30
C ALA A 115 5.36 12.37 -11.81
N SER A 116 4.67 13.43 -12.25
CA SER A 116 4.60 13.84 -13.66
C SER A 116 5.99 14.07 -14.28
N LYS A 117 6.88 14.75 -13.57
CA LYS A 117 8.24 15.03 -14.03
C LYS A 117 9.05 13.74 -14.23
N ILE A 118 8.92 12.80 -13.31
CA ILE A 118 9.63 11.52 -13.39
C ILE A 118 9.07 10.67 -14.54
N ILE A 119 7.75 10.50 -14.62
CA ILE A 119 7.12 9.67 -15.64
C ILE A 119 7.36 10.24 -17.05
N LEU A 120 7.30 11.56 -17.22
CA LEU A 120 7.57 12.17 -18.51
C LEU A 120 9.00 11.88 -18.99
N SER A 121 10.00 11.84 -18.09
CA SER A 121 11.38 11.52 -18.45
C SER A 121 11.59 10.05 -18.89
N GLU A 122 10.65 9.16 -18.56
CA GLU A 122 10.72 7.73 -18.89
C GLU A 122 9.80 7.33 -20.05
N THR A 123 9.01 8.26 -20.56
CA THR A 123 8.08 8.06 -21.68
C THR A 123 8.44 8.97 -22.85
N ILE A 124 7.89 8.67 -24.03
CA ILE A 124 7.97 9.59 -25.21
C ILE A 124 6.75 10.51 -25.29
N ALA A 125 5.95 10.59 -24.23
CA ALA A 125 4.82 11.50 -24.15
C ALA A 125 5.32 12.96 -24.18
N SER A 126 4.53 13.86 -24.78
CA SER A 126 4.85 15.29 -24.78
C SER A 126 4.29 16.02 -23.54
N ALA A 127 3.23 15.51 -22.94
CA ALA A 127 2.67 16.05 -21.71
C ALA A 127 2.01 14.95 -20.88
N ILE A 128 1.90 15.23 -19.59
CA ILE A 128 1.24 14.37 -18.59
C ILE A 128 0.25 15.21 -17.81
N CYS A 129 -0.87 14.60 -17.42
CA CYS A 129 -1.86 15.17 -16.57
C CYS A 129 -2.30 14.13 -15.52
N PHE A 130 -2.47 14.56 -14.28
CA PHE A 130 -3.12 13.80 -13.21
C PHE A 130 -4.45 14.44 -12.84
N THR A 131 -5.48 13.63 -12.65
CA THR A 131 -6.79 14.11 -12.19
C THR A 131 -7.26 13.36 -10.94
N ASP A 132 -8.15 13.99 -10.16
CA ASP A 132 -8.88 13.36 -9.05
C ASP A 132 -10.27 12.88 -9.46
N GLY A 133 -10.53 12.80 -10.76
CA GLY A 133 -11.83 12.44 -11.32
C GLY A 133 -12.80 13.62 -11.49
N LYS A 134 -12.54 14.77 -10.87
CA LYS A 134 -13.33 16.01 -11.01
C LYS A 134 -12.55 17.13 -11.67
N GLN A 135 -11.29 17.25 -11.29
CA GLN A 135 -10.39 18.32 -11.74
C GLN A 135 -8.97 17.79 -11.93
N VAL A 136 -8.20 18.55 -12.65
CA VAL A 136 -6.77 18.35 -12.83
C VAL A 136 -6.04 18.65 -11.53
N LEU A 137 -5.26 17.71 -11.03
CA LEU A 137 -4.37 17.91 -9.87
C LEU A 137 -3.06 18.56 -10.28
N ALA A 138 -2.45 18.09 -11.36
CA ALA A 138 -1.23 18.63 -11.91
C ALA A 138 -1.09 18.27 -13.38
N SER A 139 -0.40 19.12 -14.13
CA SER A 139 0.04 18.83 -15.50
C SER A 139 1.50 19.24 -15.68
N TRP A 140 2.21 18.52 -16.54
CA TRP A 140 3.62 18.80 -16.84
C TRP A 140 3.94 18.43 -18.30
N GLY A 141 4.78 19.25 -18.97
CA GLY A 141 5.21 19.05 -20.35
C GLY A 141 4.76 20.14 -21.29
N GLU A 142 4.62 19.81 -22.57
CA GLU A 142 4.24 20.76 -23.62
C GLU A 142 2.84 21.34 -23.37
N ASP A 143 2.70 22.64 -23.49
CA ASP A 143 1.44 23.38 -23.27
C ASP A 143 0.81 23.22 -21.86
N SER A 144 1.57 22.71 -20.87
CA SER A 144 1.03 22.50 -19.48
C SER A 144 0.47 23.78 -18.83
N ALA A 145 0.97 24.95 -19.22
CA ALA A 145 0.42 26.23 -18.77
C ALA A 145 -1.07 26.44 -19.13
N LYS A 146 -1.58 25.72 -20.15
CA LYS A 146 -2.99 25.78 -20.56
C LYS A 146 -3.91 24.84 -19.74
N CYS A 147 -3.32 23.97 -18.95
CA CYS A 147 -4.02 23.02 -18.10
C CYS A 147 -3.54 23.14 -16.63
N PRO A 148 -3.80 24.27 -15.94
CA PRO A 148 -3.40 24.43 -14.55
C PRO A 148 -4.17 23.51 -13.62
N ALA A 149 -3.64 23.29 -12.41
CA ALA A 149 -4.37 22.60 -11.35
C ALA A 149 -5.72 23.28 -11.07
N GLY A 150 -6.74 22.49 -10.79
CA GLY A 150 -8.12 22.96 -10.61
C GLY A 150 -8.94 23.05 -11.90
N THR A 151 -8.34 22.80 -13.08
CA THR A 151 -9.10 22.74 -14.36
C THR A 151 -10.10 21.58 -14.30
N PRO A 152 -11.41 21.79 -14.61
CA PRO A 152 -12.38 20.70 -14.60
C PRO A 152 -12.05 19.60 -15.61
N VAL A 153 -12.37 18.36 -15.26
CA VAL A 153 -12.30 17.21 -16.18
C VAL A 153 -13.41 17.33 -17.21
N VAL A 154 -13.02 17.57 -18.48
CA VAL A 154 -13.95 17.75 -19.61
C VAL A 154 -13.77 16.69 -20.70
N LEU A 155 -12.68 15.92 -20.65
CA LEU A 155 -12.38 14.92 -21.65
C LEU A 155 -13.30 13.71 -21.47
N ARG A 156 -14.10 13.41 -22.51
CA ARG A 156 -15.08 12.31 -22.48
C ARG A 156 -14.42 10.95 -22.21
N THR A 157 -13.23 10.73 -22.77
CA THR A 157 -12.47 9.51 -22.53
C THR A 157 -12.07 9.37 -21.06
N THR A 158 -11.64 10.44 -20.41
CA THR A 158 -11.33 10.43 -18.97
C THR A 158 -12.54 10.08 -18.15
N LEU A 159 -13.70 10.66 -18.44
CA LEU A 159 -14.96 10.34 -17.75
C LEU A 159 -15.36 8.87 -17.96
N ASN A 160 -15.17 8.34 -19.16
CA ASN A 160 -15.41 6.92 -19.43
C ASN A 160 -14.48 6.01 -18.62
N VAL A 161 -13.19 6.33 -18.57
CA VAL A 161 -12.19 5.56 -17.79
C VAL A 161 -12.51 5.61 -16.28
N ILE A 162 -12.94 6.75 -15.77
CA ILE A 162 -13.37 6.87 -14.37
C ILE A 162 -14.54 5.94 -14.07
N ASN A 163 -15.49 5.83 -14.99
CA ASN A 163 -16.68 5.00 -14.79
C ASN A 163 -16.42 3.50 -15.04
N SER A 164 -15.60 3.15 -16.04
CA SER A 164 -15.32 1.75 -16.39
C SER A 164 -14.20 1.13 -15.54
N GLY A 165 -13.27 1.95 -15.05
CA GLY A 165 -12.02 1.48 -14.44
C GLY A 165 -11.03 0.84 -15.43
N GLU A 166 -11.26 0.98 -16.72
CA GLU A 166 -10.42 0.40 -17.77
C GLU A 166 -9.61 1.47 -18.49
N GLN A 167 -8.34 1.17 -18.77
CA GLN A 167 -7.47 2.04 -19.55
C GLN A 167 -8.01 2.24 -20.96
N SER A 168 -7.91 3.46 -21.46
CA SER A 168 -8.37 3.80 -22.81
C SER A 168 -7.36 4.66 -23.57
N VAL A 169 -7.32 4.47 -24.88
CA VAL A 169 -6.54 5.29 -25.82
C VAL A 169 -7.51 6.14 -26.63
N PHE A 170 -7.21 7.43 -26.75
CA PHE A 170 -8.00 8.32 -27.59
C PHE A 170 -7.16 8.95 -28.69
N SER A 171 -7.84 9.29 -29.79
CA SER A 171 -7.28 10.11 -30.86
C SER A 171 -8.32 11.18 -31.21
N ARG A 172 -7.86 12.41 -31.33
CA ARG A 172 -8.69 13.54 -31.78
C ARG A 172 -8.53 13.72 -33.26
N ASP A 173 -9.53 13.40 -34.02
CA ASP A 173 -9.71 13.94 -35.35
C ASP A 173 -10.36 15.32 -35.27
N ALA A 174 -10.01 16.22 -36.17
CA ALA A 174 -10.34 17.66 -36.12
C ALA A 174 -11.86 17.97 -36.03
N SER A 175 -12.73 16.96 -36.01
CA SER A 175 -14.18 17.09 -36.04
C SER A 175 -14.92 16.60 -34.81
N THR A 176 -14.28 15.93 -33.83
CA THR A 176 -15.05 15.12 -32.88
C THR A 176 -14.91 15.48 -31.39
N GLU A 177 -13.86 16.17 -30.94
CA GLU A 177 -13.73 16.58 -29.52
C GLU A 177 -13.25 18.02 -29.39
N THR A 178 -14.19 18.92 -29.22
CA THR A 178 -13.94 20.28 -28.71
C THR A 178 -13.67 20.18 -27.20
N GLY A 179 -12.43 20.46 -26.77
CA GLY A 179 -12.21 20.68 -25.35
C GLY A 179 -11.07 19.90 -24.67
N GLY A 180 -10.03 19.49 -25.40
CA GLY A 180 -8.88 18.91 -24.70
C GLY A 180 -7.95 19.94 -24.10
N TYR A 181 -7.31 19.57 -22.98
CA TYR A 181 -6.36 20.41 -22.25
C TYR A 181 -5.17 20.87 -23.09
N PHE A 182 -4.73 20.07 -24.05
CA PHE A 182 -3.54 20.31 -24.87
C PHE A 182 -3.90 20.39 -26.35
N PRO A 183 -4.10 21.59 -26.92
CA PRO A 183 -4.62 21.74 -28.29
C PRO A 183 -3.72 21.14 -29.37
N ARG A 184 -2.41 21.07 -29.14
CA ARG A 184 -1.45 20.54 -30.10
C ARG A 184 -1.26 19.02 -30.06
N LEU A 185 -1.69 18.40 -28.93
CA LEU A 185 -1.54 16.97 -28.70
C LEU A 185 -2.86 16.27 -29.07
N ARG A 186 -2.80 15.44 -30.13
CA ARG A 186 -4.00 14.87 -30.76
C ARG A 186 -4.34 13.45 -30.31
N ALA A 187 -3.48 12.81 -29.53
CA ALA A 187 -3.71 11.47 -29.03
C ALA A 187 -3.26 11.35 -27.58
N GLY A 188 -3.80 10.39 -26.86
CA GLY A 188 -3.39 10.13 -25.49
C GLY A 188 -3.84 8.78 -24.97
N ILE A 189 -3.24 8.42 -23.85
CA ILE A 189 -3.58 7.25 -23.05
C ILE A 189 -4.12 7.76 -21.73
N VAL A 190 -5.28 7.26 -21.31
CA VAL A 190 -5.87 7.52 -20.02
C VAL A 190 -5.87 6.22 -19.22
N ALA A 191 -5.11 6.19 -18.14
CA ALA A 191 -5.01 5.03 -17.24
C ALA A 191 -5.68 5.36 -15.88
N PRO A 192 -6.55 4.48 -15.37
CA PRO A 192 -7.24 4.70 -14.11
C PRO A 192 -6.28 4.55 -12.93
N LEU A 193 -6.45 5.36 -11.90
CA LEU A 193 -5.84 5.19 -10.60
C LEU A 193 -6.88 4.58 -9.66
N THR A 194 -6.68 3.34 -9.25
CA THR A 194 -7.70 2.58 -8.53
C THR A 194 -7.28 2.29 -7.09
N VAL A 195 -8.21 2.50 -6.16
CA VAL A 195 -8.07 2.12 -4.76
C VAL A 195 -9.27 1.27 -4.37
N ARG A 196 -9.05 0.04 -3.92
CA ARG A 196 -10.10 -0.92 -3.54
C ARG A 196 -11.16 -1.13 -4.62
N GLY A 197 -10.74 -1.14 -5.89
CA GLY A 197 -11.65 -1.35 -7.03
C GLY A 197 -12.44 -0.12 -7.46
N HIS A 198 -12.22 1.04 -6.84
CA HIS A 198 -12.83 2.31 -7.25
C HIS A 198 -11.78 3.20 -7.91
N CYS A 199 -12.14 3.82 -9.03
CA CYS A 199 -11.28 4.80 -9.68
C CYS A 199 -11.31 6.11 -8.87
N VAL A 200 -10.14 6.50 -8.34
CA VAL A 200 -9.96 7.72 -7.54
C VAL A 200 -9.35 8.87 -8.34
N GLY A 201 -8.94 8.60 -9.57
CA GLY A 201 -8.34 9.59 -10.46
C GLY A 201 -7.80 8.94 -11.72
N THR A 202 -7.11 9.71 -12.55
CA THR A 202 -6.49 9.20 -13.77
C THR A 202 -5.08 9.73 -13.96
N LEU A 203 -4.25 8.90 -14.61
CA LEU A 203 -2.98 9.27 -15.20
C LEU A 203 -3.18 9.38 -16.71
N GLU A 204 -2.90 10.54 -17.29
CA GLU A 204 -3.10 10.83 -18.69
C GLU A 204 -1.76 11.18 -19.36
N LEU A 205 -1.41 10.45 -20.41
CA LEU A 205 -0.23 10.67 -21.23
C LEU A 205 -0.66 11.20 -22.59
N TYR A 206 -0.11 12.32 -23.01
CA TYR A 206 -0.48 13.00 -24.25
C TYR A 206 0.63 12.96 -25.30
N TYR A 207 0.23 12.72 -26.55
CA TYR A 207 1.13 12.55 -27.69
C TYR A 207 0.69 13.43 -28.86
N PRO A 208 1.64 13.86 -29.72
CA PRO A 208 1.30 14.65 -30.90
C PRO A 208 0.43 13.90 -31.89
N ARG A 209 0.62 12.57 -32.03
CA ARG A 209 -0.08 11.71 -33.00
C ARG A 209 -0.38 10.35 -32.43
N LEU A 210 -1.43 9.70 -32.92
CA LEU A 210 -1.80 8.33 -32.53
C LEU A 210 -0.69 7.32 -32.90
N SER A 211 0.04 7.52 -34.00
CA SER A 211 1.15 6.64 -34.36
C SER A 211 2.33 6.63 -33.38
N SER A 212 2.37 7.57 -32.47
CA SER A 212 3.36 7.60 -31.36
C SER A 212 2.99 6.69 -30.19
N ILE A 213 1.76 6.16 -30.18
CA ILE A 213 1.27 5.26 -29.14
C ILE A 213 1.43 3.83 -29.63
N ASP A 214 2.37 3.12 -29.06
CA ASP A 214 2.60 1.70 -29.28
C ASP A 214 2.20 0.87 -28.06
N MET A 215 2.32 -0.45 -28.17
CA MET A 215 2.03 -1.39 -27.08
C MET A 215 2.91 -1.13 -25.84
N ARG A 216 4.14 -0.65 -26.06
CA ARG A 216 5.08 -0.32 -24.99
C ARG A 216 4.61 0.91 -24.20
N GLN A 217 4.15 1.97 -24.87
CA GLN A 217 3.64 3.16 -24.20
C GLN A 217 2.38 2.87 -23.42
N THR A 218 1.50 2.03 -23.96
CA THR A 218 0.29 1.56 -23.27
C THR A 218 0.63 0.76 -22.01
N ALA A 219 1.60 -0.16 -22.10
CA ALA A 219 2.06 -0.95 -20.97
C ALA A 219 2.76 -0.09 -19.91
N LEU A 220 3.55 0.92 -20.30
CA LEU A 220 4.18 1.84 -19.36
C LEU A 220 3.13 2.68 -18.62
N ALA A 221 2.11 3.19 -19.32
CA ALA A 221 1.03 3.95 -18.70
C ALA A 221 0.27 3.11 -17.65
N SER A 222 -0.08 1.86 -18.00
CA SER A 222 -0.69 0.91 -17.06
C SER A 222 0.23 0.64 -15.87
N GLY A 223 1.51 0.32 -16.13
CA GLY A 223 2.46 0.02 -15.06
C GLY A 223 2.66 1.18 -14.08
N PHE A 224 2.75 2.42 -14.55
CA PHE A 224 2.82 3.59 -13.68
C PHE A 224 1.51 3.82 -12.90
N ALA A 225 0.36 3.64 -13.56
CA ALA A 225 -0.94 3.75 -12.89
C ALA A 225 -1.11 2.70 -11.81
N ASP A 226 -0.70 1.45 -12.05
CA ASP A 226 -0.75 0.35 -11.08
C ASP A 226 0.18 0.59 -9.88
N LEU A 227 1.39 1.08 -10.12
CA LEU A 227 2.34 1.45 -9.07
C LEU A 227 1.76 2.53 -8.16
N ILE A 228 1.20 3.59 -8.75
CA ILE A 228 0.60 4.70 -8.00
C ILE A 228 -0.65 4.22 -7.26
N SER A 229 -1.50 3.43 -7.91
CA SER A 229 -2.71 2.85 -7.31
C SER A 229 -2.38 2.00 -6.08
N THR A 230 -1.34 1.17 -6.16
CA THR A 230 -0.86 0.34 -5.04
C THR A 230 -0.41 1.22 -3.88
N GLN A 231 0.33 2.29 -4.16
CA GLN A 231 0.79 3.21 -3.13
C GLN A 231 -0.35 3.99 -2.47
N LEU A 232 -1.32 4.44 -3.27
CA LEU A 232 -2.52 5.11 -2.75
C LEU A 232 -3.36 4.17 -1.87
N ALA A 233 -3.47 2.90 -2.25
CA ALA A 233 -4.16 1.89 -1.46
C ALA A 233 -3.47 1.63 -0.10
N SER A 234 -2.14 1.58 -0.08
CA SER A 234 -1.36 1.45 1.16
C SER A 234 -1.55 2.67 2.07
N PHE A 235 -1.49 3.87 1.51
CA PHE A 235 -1.71 5.10 2.27
C PHE A 235 -3.13 5.18 2.88
N GLU A 236 -4.16 4.78 2.12
CA GLU A 236 -5.53 4.77 2.62
C GLU A 236 -5.73 3.72 3.73
N LEU A 237 -5.03 2.58 3.65
CA LEU A 237 -5.06 1.56 4.70
C LEU A 237 -4.42 2.09 6.00
N GLU A 238 -3.22 2.66 5.93
CA GLU A 238 -2.54 3.26 7.08
C GLU A 238 -3.38 4.35 7.74
N ARG A 239 -4.03 5.18 6.92
CA ARG A 239 -4.92 6.24 7.40
C ARG A 239 -6.15 5.69 8.13
N GLN A 240 -6.72 4.58 7.63
CA GLN A 240 -7.85 3.94 8.29
C GLN A 240 -7.46 3.32 9.63
N ASP A 241 -6.30 2.66 9.70
CA ASP A 241 -5.78 2.09 10.94
C ASP A 241 -5.54 3.19 11.98
N GLU A 242 -4.97 4.34 11.56
CA GLU A 242 -4.78 5.49 12.46
C GLU A 242 -6.11 6.06 12.96
N LEU A 243 -7.11 6.18 12.09
CA LEU A 243 -8.44 6.66 12.48
C LEU A 243 -9.12 5.70 13.45
N THR A 244 -9.02 4.39 13.20
CA THR A 244 -9.58 3.35 14.08
C THR A 244 -8.93 3.42 15.46
N ALA A 245 -7.61 3.47 15.54
CA ALA A 245 -6.88 3.61 16.79
C ALA A 245 -7.27 4.90 17.56
N ARG A 246 -7.48 6.01 16.84
CA ARG A 246 -7.95 7.27 17.47
C ARG A 246 -9.39 7.17 18.01
N VAL A 247 -10.27 6.47 17.29
CA VAL A 247 -11.65 6.23 17.75
C VAL A 247 -11.64 5.34 18.98
N GLU A 248 -10.86 4.26 18.98
CA GLU A 248 -10.70 3.37 20.13
C GLU A 248 -10.14 4.12 21.35
N LEU A 249 -9.10 4.93 21.18
CA LEU A 249 -8.57 5.78 22.25
C LEU A 249 -9.62 6.75 22.80
N ARG A 250 -10.42 7.36 21.94
CA ARG A 250 -11.50 8.25 22.40
C ARG A 250 -12.61 7.49 23.14
N ALA A 251 -12.96 6.30 22.66
CA ALA A 251 -13.91 5.44 23.34
C ALA A 251 -13.41 5.06 24.74
N LEU A 252 -12.15 4.62 24.87
CA LEU A 252 -11.51 4.34 26.15
C LEU A 252 -11.47 5.58 27.06
N GLN A 253 -11.11 6.75 26.53
CA GLN A 253 -11.11 8.00 27.31
C GLN A 253 -12.52 8.44 27.74
N SER A 254 -13.56 8.14 26.97
CA SER A 254 -14.94 8.49 27.30
C SER A 254 -15.55 7.62 28.40
N GLN A 255 -14.96 6.46 28.68
CA GLN A 255 -15.35 5.61 29.80
C GLN A 255 -15.01 6.24 31.16
N VAL A 256 -14.12 7.23 31.18
CA VAL A 256 -13.80 8.00 32.38
C VAL A 256 -14.47 9.37 32.25
N ASP A 257 -15.51 9.67 33.06
CA ASP A 257 -16.02 11.04 33.18
C ASP A 257 -15.05 11.90 34.00
N PRO A 258 -14.25 12.78 33.35
CA PRO A 258 -13.26 13.58 34.06
C PRO A 258 -13.92 14.54 35.09
N HIS A 259 -15.12 15.01 34.77
CA HIS A 259 -15.84 15.93 35.62
C HIS A 259 -16.32 15.24 36.89
N PHE A 260 -16.82 13.98 36.80
CA PHE A 260 -17.16 13.15 37.95
C PHE A 260 -15.93 12.87 38.82
N LEU A 261 -14.81 12.51 38.20
CA LEU A 261 -13.54 12.25 38.89
C LEU A 261 -13.07 13.45 39.69
N PHE A 262 -12.94 14.63 39.06
CA PHE A 262 -12.48 15.84 39.77
C PHE A 262 -13.42 16.26 40.88
N ASN A 263 -14.73 16.17 40.68
CA ASN A 263 -15.72 16.56 41.67
C ASN A 263 -15.73 15.62 42.85
N THR A 264 -15.63 14.32 42.62
CA THR A 264 -15.59 13.29 43.67
C THR A 264 -14.32 13.46 44.52
N ILE A 265 -13.16 13.59 43.90
CA ILE A 265 -11.90 13.84 44.62
C ILE A 265 -12.00 15.14 45.45
N SER A 266 -12.51 16.21 44.87
CA SER A 266 -12.67 17.49 45.58
C SER A 266 -13.59 17.35 46.80
N THR A 267 -14.67 16.57 46.68
CA THR A 267 -15.59 16.27 47.80
C THR A 267 -14.86 15.48 48.88
N ILE A 268 -14.14 14.44 48.53
CA ILE A 268 -13.36 13.62 49.47
C ILE A 268 -12.35 14.49 50.23
N VAL A 269 -11.59 15.33 49.51
CA VAL A 269 -10.59 16.25 50.11
C VAL A 269 -11.25 17.21 51.10
N SER A 270 -12.45 17.73 50.83
CA SER A 270 -13.17 18.62 51.71
C SER A 270 -13.55 17.92 53.04
N LEU A 271 -13.85 16.61 52.96
CA LEU A 271 -14.27 15.81 54.13
C LEU A 271 -13.09 15.30 54.96
N VAL A 272 -11.87 15.24 54.45
CA VAL A 272 -10.70 14.69 55.17
C VAL A 272 -10.51 15.32 56.53
N ARG A 273 -10.77 16.61 56.68
CA ARG A 273 -10.60 17.33 57.96
C ARG A 273 -11.83 17.34 58.82
N THR A 274 -13.03 17.30 58.26
CA THR A 274 -14.30 17.42 58.98
C THR A 274 -14.91 16.07 59.33
N GLU A 275 -14.83 15.09 58.43
CA GLU A 275 -15.42 13.76 58.56
C GLU A 275 -14.44 12.68 58.01
N PRO A 276 -13.31 12.41 58.69
CA PRO A 276 -12.24 11.56 58.15
C PRO A 276 -12.68 10.11 57.86
N ASP A 277 -13.57 9.55 58.64
CA ASP A 277 -14.07 8.18 58.42
C ASP A 277 -14.95 8.10 57.18
N LYS A 278 -15.79 9.12 56.92
CA LYS A 278 -16.60 9.23 55.70
C LYS A 278 -15.72 9.45 54.48
N ALA A 279 -14.69 10.30 54.58
CA ALA A 279 -13.72 10.51 53.51
C ALA A 279 -13.00 9.19 53.13
N ARG A 280 -12.61 8.40 54.13
CA ARG A 280 -11.97 7.08 53.93
C ARG A 280 -12.89 6.10 53.21
N SER A 281 -14.15 6.01 53.64
CA SER A 281 -15.16 5.14 53.02
C SER A 281 -15.39 5.51 51.57
N LEU A 282 -15.57 6.81 51.27
CA LEU A 282 -15.77 7.32 49.93
C LEU A 282 -14.56 7.08 49.00
N LEU A 283 -13.33 7.14 49.54
CA LEU A 283 -12.14 6.83 48.79
C LEU A 283 -12.07 5.36 48.39
N ILE A 284 -12.53 4.45 49.28
CA ILE A 284 -12.63 3.02 48.99
C ILE A 284 -13.70 2.77 47.93
N ASP A 285 -14.89 3.37 48.07
CA ASP A 285 -15.98 3.26 47.09
C ASP A 285 -15.54 3.79 45.71
N PHE A 286 -14.88 4.94 45.69
CA PHE A 286 -14.31 5.53 44.46
C PHE A 286 -13.29 4.63 43.79
N SER A 287 -12.35 4.08 44.59
CA SER A 287 -11.32 3.17 44.05
C SER A 287 -11.93 1.89 43.45
N ASN A 288 -12.92 1.32 44.13
CA ASN A 288 -13.61 0.12 43.66
C ASN A 288 -14.46 0.38 42.43
N TYR A 289 -15.20 1.50 42.40
CA TYR A 289 -15.97 1.93 41.23
C TYR A 289 -15.09 2.09 39.99
N TYR A 290 -13.98 2.83 40.09
CA TYR A 290 -13.09 3.04 38.93
C TYR A 290 -12.34 1.80 38.51
N ARG A 291 -11.91 0.95 39.46
CA ARG A 291 -11.26 -0.32 39.10
C ARG A 291 -12.15 -1.16 38.21
N GLN A 292 -13.43 -1.19 38.50
CA GLN A 292 -14.39 -1.98 37.76
C GLN A 292 -14.82 -1.33 36.45
N THR A 293 -14.95 -0.01 36.40
CA THR A 293 -15.21 0.74 35.16
C THR A 293 -14.09 0.57 34.15
N LEU A 294 -12.84 0.35 34.61
CA LEU A 294 -11.67 0.15 33.78
C LEU A 294 -11.32 -1.33 33.52
N SER A 295 -11.96 -2.28 34.19
CA SER A 295 -11.83 -3.70 33.91
C SER A 295 -12.74 -4.10 32.75
N ASP A 296 -12.24 -4.99 31.86
CA ASP A 296 -12.88 -5.40 30.62
C ASP A 296 -14.38 -5.65 30.71
N SER A 297 -15.11 -4.93 29.89
CA SER A 297 -16.59 -4.92 29.83
C SER A 297 -17.19 -5.98 28.88
N ASP A 298 -16.41 -6.93 28.38
CA ASP A 298 -16.86 -7.88 27.34
C ASP A 298 -17.63 -9.10 27.85
N THR A 299 -17.73 -9.26 29.15
CA THR A 299 -18.45 -10.39 29.79
C THR A 299 -19.70 -9.92 30.49
N LEU A 300 -20.81 -10.67 30.33
CA LEU A 300 -22.03 -10.47 31.11
C LEU A 300 -21.71 -10.53 32.59
N THR A 301 -22.39 -9.71 33.41
CA THR A 301 -22.29 -9.67 34.88
C THR A 301 -23.62 -10.02 35.50
N THR A 302 -23.64 -10.30 36.80
CA THR A 302 -24.91 -10.56 37.53
C THR A 302 -25.63 -9.25 37.84
N LEU A 303 -26.97 -9.28 37.91
CA LEU A 303 -27.76 -8.12 38.29
C LEU A 303 -27.40 -7.62 39.69
N GLU A 304 -27.11 -8.53 40.64
CA GLU A 304 -26.64 -8.16 41.96
C GLU A 304 -25.37 -7.32 41.92
N HIS A 305 -24.42 -7.70 41.05
CA HIS A 305 -23.17 -6.96 40.89
C HIS A 305 -23.37 -5.57 40.27
N GLU A 306 -24.26 -5.44 39.27
CA GLU A 306 -24.64 -4.14 38.71
C GLU A 306 -25.26 -3.21 39.73
N VAL A 307 -26.11 -3.77 40.63
CA VAL A 307 -26.73 -3.00 41.68
C VAL A 307 -25.73 -2.59 42.76
N GLU A 308 -24.77 -3.43 43.09
CA GLU A 308 -23.67 -3.02 43.98
C GLU A 308 -22.89 -1.84 43.41
N GLN A 309 -22.58 -1.87 42.10
CA GLN A 309 -21.89 -0.79 41.44
C GLN A 309 -22.72 0.51 41.41
N GLY A 310 -24.01 0.38 41.08
CA GLY A 310 -24.95 1.50 41.14
C GLY A 310 -25.01 2.11 42.53
N THR A 311 -25.01 1.28 43.57
CA THR A 311 -25.02 1.73 44.97
C THR A 311 -23.75 2.49 45.35
N ARG A 312 -22.57 2.03 44.93
CA ARG A 312 -21.29 2.75 45.14
C ARG A 312 -21.31 4.13 44.44
N TYR A 313 -21.81 4.20 43.21
CA TYR A 313 -21.97 5.45 42.47
C TYR A 313 -22.92 6.41 43.24
N ILE A 314 -24.05 5.90 43.69
CA ILE A 314 -25.03 6.68 44.47
C ILE A 314 -24.41 7.23 45.75
N ASN A 315 -23.63 6.44 46.50
CA ASN A 315 -22.93 6.90 47.71
C ASN A 315 -22.00 8.09 47.39
N LEU A 316 -21.25 8.00 46.29
CA LEU A 316 -20.37 9.10 45.86
C LEU A 316 -21.17 10.36 45.51
N MET A 317 -22.32 10.20 44.83
CA MET A 317 -23.21 11.30 44.47
C MET A 317 -23.92 11.90 45.70
N GLN A 318 -24.34 11.10 46.66
CA GLN A 318 -24.92 11.59 47.93
C GLN A 318 -23.93 12.40 48.74
N ALA A 319 -22.67 11.99 48.78
CA ALA A 319 -21.61 12.76 49.44
C ALA A 319 -21.41 14.13 48.80
N ARG A 320 -21.57 14.21 47.47
CA ARG A 320 -21.44 15.45 46.69
C ARG A 320 -22.63 16.40 46.88
N TYR A 321 -23.85 15.89 46.81
CA TYR A 321 -25.06 16.70 46.76
C TYR A 321 -25.74 16.87 48.13
N GLY A 322 -25.32 16.07 49.11
CA GLY A 322 -25.91 15.99 50.45
C GLY A 322 -27.04 14.97 50.55
N ASP A 323 -27.10 14.26 51.68
CA ASP A 323 -28.03 13.13 51.92
C ASP A 323 -29.51 13.54 51.81
N GLY A 324 -29.83 14.85 51.94
CA GLY A 324 -31.18 15.35 51.81
C GLY A 324 -31.68 15.58 50.38
N ARG A 325 -30.79 15.65 49.40
CA ARG A 325 -31.12 15.94 47.99
C ARG A 325 -31.28 14.72 47.11
N LEU A 326 -30.56 13.65 47.42
CA LEU A 326 -30.60 12.41 46.67
C LEU A 326 -31.02 11.26 47.59
N ARG A 327 -32.23 10.76 47.42
CA ARG A 327 -32.72 9.56 48.10
C ARG A 327 -32.97 8.48 47.08
N VAL A 328 -32.28 7.37 47.21
CA VAL A 328 -32.42 6.21 46.31
C VAL A 328 -32.81 5.01 47.16
N SER A 329 -33.84 4.28 46.76
CA SER A 329 -34.23 3.00 47.32
C SER A 329 -33.99 1.93 46.26
N VAL A 330 -33.30 0.91 46.63
CA VAL A 330 -32.98 -0.23 45.75
C VAL A 330 -33.71 -1.45 46.33
N ASP A 331 -34.58 -2.04 45.53
CA ASP A 331 -35.30 -3.26 45.88
C ASP A 331 -35.13 -4.28 44.74
N ILE A 332 -34.58 -5.45 45.04
CA ILE A 332 -34.31 -6.49 44.09
C ILE A 332 -34.86 -7.80 44.64
N ASP A 333 -35.69 -8.44 43.81
CA ASP A 333 -36.17 -9.77 44.14
C ASP A 333 -35.00 -10.78 44.16
N PHE A 334 -35.01 -11.64 45.17
CA PHE A 334 -33.95 -12.63 45.36
C PHE A 334 -33.78 -13.56 44.14
N GLU A 335 -34.89 -13.87 43.43
CA GLU A 335 -34.89 -14.80 42.30
C GLU A 335 -34.17 -14.25 41.07
N VAL A 336 -33.98 -12.91 40.92
CA VAL A 336 -33.37 -12.28 39.75
C VAL A 336 -31.93 -11.81 39.97
N ARG A 337 -31.39 -11.96 41.13
CA ARG A 337 -30.04 -11.48 41.51
C ARG A 337 -28.95 -12.07 40.63
N ASP A 338 -29.07 -13.36 40.31
CA ASP A 338 -28.10 -14.10 39.49
C ASP A 338 -28.33 -13.98 37.99
N CYS A 339 -29.36 -13.20 37.57
CA CYS A 339 -29.58 -12.96 36.14
C CYS A 339 -28.40 -12.27 35.52
N MET A 340 -27.94 -12.81 34.40
CA MET A 340 -26.82 -12.25 33.62
C MET A 340 -27.32 -11.06 32.78
N VAL A 341 -26.72 -9.91 32.98
CA VAL A 341 -27.04 -8.64 32.30
C VAL A 341 -25.80 -8.04 31.66
N PRO A 342 -25.94 -7.21 30.64
CA PRO A 342 -24.80 -6.42 30.12
C PRO A 342 -24.26 -5.50 31.22
N PRO A 343 -22.94 -5.35 31.35
CA PRO A 343 -22.32 -4.41 32.28
C PRO A 343 -22.77 -2.98 31.99
N PHE A 344 -22.84 -2.16 33.02
CA PHE A 344 -23.26 -0.76 33.01
C PHE A 344 -24.72 -0.49 32.57
N ILE A 345 -25.60 -1.50 32.65
CA ILE A 345 -27.02 -1.33 32.26
C ILE A 345 -27.77 -0.39 33.22
N LEU A 346 -27.30 -0.23 34.46
CA LEU A 346 -27.90 0.66 35.49
C LEU A 346 -27.19 2.02 35.59
N GLN A 347 -26.11 2.25 34.87
CA GLN A 347 -25.40 3.51 34.79
C GLN A 347 -25.87 4.34 33.60
#